data_6e6f1c063991e303fcff1e84b1afd768
#
_entry.id   6e6f1c063991e303fcff1e84b1afd768
#
_cell.length_a   1.000
_cell.length_b   1.000
_cell.length_c   1.000
_cell.angle_alpha   90.00
_cell.angle_beta   90.00
_cell.angle_gamma   90.00
#
_symmetry.space_group_name_H-M   'P 1'
#
loop_
_entity.id
_entity.type
_entity.pdbx_description
1 polymer ?
#
loop_
_entity_poly.entity_id
_entity_poly.type
_entity_poly.pdbx_seq_one_letter_code
_entity_poly.pdbx_strand_id
1 'polypeptide(L)'
;MAAEGLPCEFDVVILGTGLVESVVAAACSRVGQRVLHLDRRSYYAANWASFTFNGLLDWIQRRQEPPPQPDELQDWSSLLEEGEELIYLCNADSSSVSNVQVFSFTREEEESVSPPSTTEEEEAAAAAEVEEAEEETTQSTDIKEKESKEETFNEEDDGQAAGVDGEEHEAPPPDNQSRKKVSYSELLDKGRRFNIDLVSKLMFSRGSLIDLLIKSNVSRYAEFKNVSRILTCRHGNVEQVPCSRADVFGSRQLSVVEKRKLMRFLTSVVEETEQQTAYSGRPYLDFLCEQQLGDNLQHFLLHSIAMVTEDTPTEEGLASTRHFLRCLGRYGNTPFLFPVYGLGEIPQCFCRMSAVFGGIYCLRHTVHCLLLDKSNNRCKAVIDSRGQRISCSHFVVEEGYVATERKKVVTPTRSISRAVLITDASVLPAHSDQQVSLVTVPPVAAGAPVVKMVELCSSTMTCIPGTYLVHLTCQSVGSAYEDLSPVVTRMFNTPESHDQVSPDLVFGNQRLSTSGVLRISGDLVQCSPSICPPSSF
;
A
#
# COMPACT_ATOMS: atom_id res chain seq x y z
N MET A 1 32.52 13.85 16.91
CA MET A 1 33.21 12.69 16.31
C MET A 1 33.55 13.05 14.86
N ALA A 2 34.80 12.96 14.45
CA ALA A 2 35.22 13.19 13.09
C ALA A 2 34.47 12.18 12.21
N ALA A 3 33.80 12.65 11.15
CA ALA A 3 33.14 11.79 10.21
C ALA A 3 34.20 10.95 9.49
N GLU A 4 34.44 9.74 9.97
CA GLU A 4 35.20 8.75 9.20
C GLU A 4 34.45 8.58 7.86
N GLY A 5 35.17 8.77 6.73
CA GLY A 5 34.62 8.61 5.41
C GLY A 5 34.16 7.16 5.20
N LEU A 6 33.25 6.94 4.28
CA LEU A 6 32.85 5.59 3.89
C LEU A 6 34.10 4.79 3.42
N PRO A 7 34.12 3.45 3.56
CA PRO A 7 35.11 2.63 2.89
C PRO A 7 35.21 2.95 1.40
N CYS A 8 36.42 2.93 0.87
CA CYS A 8 36.67 3.30 -0.56
C CYS A 8 36.39 2.15 -1.55
N GLU A 9 36.02 0.96 -1.06
CA GLU A 9 35.89 -0.22 -1.90
C GLU A 9 34.70 -1.09 -1.50
N PHE A 10 33.84 -1.36 -2.46
CA PHE A 10 32.68 -2.25 -2.34
C PHE A 10 32.58 -3.17 -3.56
N ASP A 11 31.91 -4.30 -3.42
CA ASP A 11 31.61 -5.16 -4.55
C ASP A 11 30.39 -4.65 -5.32
N VAL A 12 29.39 -4.14 -4.59
CA VAL A 12 28.14 -3.60 -5.14
C VAL A 12 27.79 -2.27 -4.47
N VAL A 13 27.54 -1.25 -5.27
CA VAL A 13 26.94 0.01 -4.83
C VAL A 13 25.51 0.09 -5.37
N ILE A 14 24.55 0.41 -4.51
CA ILE A 14 23.13 0.49 -4.85
C ILE A 14 22.63 1.88 -4.50
N LEU A 15 22.01 2.55 -5.46
CA LEU A 15 21.43 3.88 -5.31
C LEU A 15 19.89 3.81 -5.46
N GLY A 16 19.19 4.18 -4.39
CA GLY A 16 17.74 4.05 -4.22
C GLY A 16 17.39 2.96 -3.21
N THR A 17 16.33 3.17 -2.43
CA THR A 17 15.84 2.24 -1.39
C THR A 17 14.47 1.65 -1.70
N GLY A 18 14.08 1.63 -2.98
CA GLY A 18 12.87 0.97 -3.44
C GLY A 18 12.88 -0.54 -3.15
N LEU A 19 11.76 -1.20 -3.43
CA LEU A 19 11.63 -2.64 -3.14
C LEU A 19 12.68 -3.48 -3.88
N VAL A 20 12.90 -3.20 -5.16
CA VAL A 20 13.82 -3.99 -6.00
C VAL A 20 15.25 -3.81 -5.52
N GLU A 21 15.68 -2.57 -5.28
CA GLU A 21 16.99 -2.19 -4.79
C GLU A 21 17.27 -2.84 -3.42
N SER A 22 16.29 -2.80 -2.52
CA SER A 22 16.39 -3.41 -1.19
C SER A 22 16.50 -4.93 -1.25
N VAL A 23 15.76 -5.59 -2.14
CA VAL A 23 15.87 -7.05 -2.39
C VAL A 23 17.25 -7.41 -2.91
N VAL A 24 17.78 -6.65 -3.89
CA VAL A 24 19.12 -6.86 -4.43
C VAL A 24 20.18 -6.65 -3.35
N ALA A 25 20.08 -5.59 -2.55
CA ALA A 25 20.99 -5.33 -1.44
C ALA A 25 21.03 -6.50 -0.46
N ALA A 26 19.88 -7.01 -0.04
CA ALA A 26 19.79 -8.15 0.87
C ALA A 26 20.36 -9.43 0.26
N ALA A 27 20.09 -9.68 -1.01
CA ALA A 27 20.60 -10.86 -1.72
C ALA A 27 22.13 -10.84 -1.83
N CYS A 28 22.72 -9.69 -2.25
CA CYS A 28 24.16 -9.52 -2.38
C CYS A 28 24.86 -9.61 -1.02
N SER A 29 24.35 -8.94 0.02
CA SER A 29 24.92 -9.02 1.36
C SER A 29 24.89 -10.44 1.92
N ARG A 30 23.79 -11.17 1.69
CA ARG A 30 23.63 -12.55 2.18
C ARG A 30 24.61 -13.54 1.57
N VAL A 31 25.10 -13.30 0.35
CA VAL A 31 26.14 -14.12 -0.28
C VAL A 31 27.55 -13.62 -0.02
N GLY A 32 27.70 -12.67 0.91
CA GLY A 32 29.01 -12.19 1.37
C GLY A 32 29.61 -11.07 0.53
N GLN A 33 28.85 -10.42 -0.36
CA GLN A 33 29.32 -9.24 -1.08
C GLN A 33 29.34 -8.03 -0.15
N ARG A 34 30.35 -7.17 -0.29
CA ARG A 34 30.41 -5.87 0.39
C ARG A 34 29.44 -4.91 -0.32
N VAL A 35 28.33 -4.58 0.34
CA VAL A 35 27.26 -3.77 -0.23
C VAL A 35 27.23 -2.39 0.41
N LEU A 36 27.23 -1.34 -0.42
CA LEU A 36 26.91 0.03 -0.04
C LEU A 36 25.56 0.39 -0.64
N HIS A 37 24.59 0.75 0.20
CA HIS A 37 23.24 1.11 -0.21
C HIS A 37 22.95 2.57 0.18
N LEU A 38 22.77 3.41 -0.82
CA LEU A 38 22.62 4.86 -0.69
C LEU A 38 21.23 5.32 -1.14
N ASP A 39 20.72 6.36 -0.52
CA ASP A 39 19.55 7.09 -1.02
C ASP A 39 19.69 8.59 -0.69
N ARG A 40 19.42 9.46 -1.66
CA ARG A 40 19.40 10.92 -1.43
C ARG A 40 18.23 11.36 -0.53
N ARG A 41 17.16 10.58 -0.51
CA ARG A 41 15.98 10.84 0.31
C ARG A 41 16.28 10.66 1.79
N SER A 42 15.49 11.31 2.64
CA SER A 42 15.55 11.15 4.10
C SER A 42 14.72 9.98 4.62
N TYR A 43 14.12 9.21 3.72
CA TYR A 43 13.21 8.10 4.03
C TYR A 43 13.51 6.88 3.14
N TYR A 44 13.13 5.70 3.62
CA TYR A 44 13.27 4.43 2.91
C TYR A 44 12.10 4.16 1.97
N ALA A 45 12.30 3.17 1.10
CA ALA A 45 11.27 2.53 0.30
C ALA A 45 10.78 3.30 -0.92
N ALA A 46 11.33 4.47 -1.26
CA ALA A 46 10.97 5.25 -2.45
C ALA A 46 9.43 5.39 -2.59
N ASN A 47 8.83 4.92 -3.70
CA ASN A 47 7.38 4.95 -3.91
C ASN A 47 6.58 3.97 -3.01
N TRP A 48 7.25 3.05 -2.32
CA TRP A 48 6.63 2.17 -1.32
C TRP A 48 6.61 2.79 0.07
N ALA A 49 7.12 4.01 0.24
CA ALA A 49 7.25 4.65 1.54
C ALA A 49 5.90 4.82 2.23
N SER A 50 5.91 4.61 3.55
CA SER A 50 4.84 4.97 4.47
C SER A 50 5.30 6.16 5.30
N PHE A 51 4.51 7.21 5.36
CA PHE A 51 4.85 8.45 6.03
C PHE A 51 4.01 8.64 7.29
N THR A 52 4.58 9.30 8.28
CA THR A 52 3.78 9.94 9.31
C THR A 52 2.93 11.05 8.68
N PHE A 53 1.86 11.47 9.34
CA PHE A 53 1.01 12.54 8.81
C PHE A 53 1.80 13.81 8.51
N ASN A 54 2.58 14.28 9.48
CA ASN A 54 3.43 15.49 9.30
C ASN A 54 4.50 15.27 8.22
N GLY A 55 5.13 14.09 8.20
CA GLY A 55 6.12 13.77 7.17
C GLY A 55 5.55 13.72 5.75
N LEU A 56 4.26 13.35 5.61
CA LEU A 56 3.57 13.39 4.33
C LEU A 56 3.28 14.82 3.89
N LEU A 57 2.87 15.70 4.80
CA LEU A 57 2.67 17.12 4.51
C LEU A 57 3.98 17.79 4.08
N ASP A 58 5.09 17.55 4.80
CA ASP A 58 6.42 18.04 4.43
C ASP A 58 6.86 17.54 3.05
N TRP A 59 6.59 16.25 2.76
CA TRP A 59 6.89 15.67 1.46
C TRP A 59 6.10 16.33 0.33
N ILE A 60 4.82 16.66 0.56
CA ILE A 60 3.96 17.36 -0.39
C ILE A 60 4.46 18.78 -0.62
N GLN A 61 4.75 19.52 0.45
CA GLN A 61 5.24 20.89 0.37
C GLN A 61 6.52 20.98 -0.47
N ARG A 62 7.51 20.11 -0.20
CA ARG A 62 8.76 20.08 -0.98
C ARG A 62 8.54 19.78 -2.46
N ARG A 63 7.46 19.10 -2.85
CA ARG A 63 7.14 18.83 -4.24
C ARG A 63 6.42 19.97 -4.95
N GLN A 64 5.77 20.84 -4.19
CA GLN A 64 5.15 22.06 -4.70
C GLN A 64 6.17 23.18 -4.87
N GLU A 65 7.31 23.10 -4.20
CA GLU A 65 8.41 24.04 -4.38
C GLU A 65 9.03 23.87 -5.79
N PRO A 66 9.38 24.99 -6.45
CA PRO A 66 10.07 24.91 -7.73
C PRO A 66 11.38 24.14 -7.55
N PRO A 67 11.77 23.29 -8.54
CA PRO A 67 13.02 22.56 -8.44
C PRO A 67 14.16 23.54 -8.19
N PRO A 68 15.10 23.22 -7.29
CA PRO A 68 16.28 24.05 -7.08
C PRO A 68 16.96 24.27 -8.43
N GLN A 69 17.48 25.49 -8.63
CA GLN A 69 18.23 25.79 -9.85
C GLN A 69 19.29 24.69 -10.01
N PRO A 70 19.52 24.19 -11.24
CA PRO A 70 20.54 23.18 -11.44
C PRO A 70 21.85 23.72 -10.90
N ASP A 71 22.36 23.06 -9.86
CA ASP A 71 23.71 23.34 -9.37
C ASP A 71 24.65 23.31 -10.56
N GLU A 72 25.57 24.27 -10.65
CA GLU A 72 26.64 24.20 -11.65
C GLU A 72 27.25 22.81 -11.55
N LEU A 73 27.21 22.05 -12.65
CA LEU A 73 27.73 20.71 -12.70
C LEU A 73 29.17 20.74 -12.20
N GLN A 74 29.38 20.32 -10.96
CA GLN A 74 30.71 20.25 -10.40
C GLN A 74 31.56 19.33 -11.28
N ASP A 75 32.70 19.85 -11.76
CA ASP A 75 33.61 19.07 -12.62
C ASP A 75 34.41 18.07 -11.79
N TRP A 76 34.11 16.81 -11.98
CA TRP A 76 34.79 15.67 -11.34
C TRP A 76 35.88 15.05 -12.22
N SER A 77 36.26 15.70 -13.33
CA SER A 77 37.25 15.16 -14.29
C SER A 77 38.61 14.93 -13.66
N SER A 78 38.95 15.64 -12.58
CA SER A 78 40.19 15.47 -11.82
C SER A 78 40.29 14.12 -11.09
N LEU A 79 39.18 13.40 -10.90
CA LEU A 79 39.11 12.09 -10.26
C LEU A 79 39.13 10.93 -11.26
N LEU A 80 39.22 11.21 -12.59
CA LEU A 80 39.29 10.20 -13.63
C LEU A 80 40.69 9.62 -13.72
N GLU A 81 40.77 8.31 -13.88
CA GLU A 81 41.96 7.58 -14.26
C GLU A 81 42.02 7.39 -15.79
N GLU A 82 43.22 7.03 -16.31
CA GLU A 82 43.37 6.81 -17.73
C GLU A 82 42.46 5.67 -18.22
N GLY A 83 41.71 5.94 -19.30
CA GLY A 83 40.79 4.96 -19.87
C GLY A 83 39.37 4.96 -19.25
N GLU A 84 39.07 5.87 -18.35
CA GLU A 84 37.73 6.00 -17.73
C GLU A 84 36.86 7.05 -18.42
N GLU A 85 35.56 6.82 -18.40
CA GLU A 85 34.50 7.73 -18.81
C GLU A 85 33.59 8.06 -17.64
N LEU A 86 33.19 9.33 -17.55
CA LEU A 86 32.32 9.86 -16.50
C LEU A 86 30.89 9.99 -16.99
N ILE A 87 29.95 9.44 -16.24
CA ILE A 87 28.52 9.57 -16.50
C ILE A 87 27.87 10.26 -15.31
N TYR A 88 27.32 11.45 -15.54
CA TYR A 88 26.53 12.17 -14.54
C TYR A 88 25.17 11.51 -14.33
N LEU A 89 24.76 11.38 -13.07
CA LEU A 89 23.42 10.95 -12.68
C LEU A 89 22.49 12.14 -12.53
N CYS A 90 21.20 11.91 -12.61
CA CYS A 90 20.21 12.96 -12.45
C CYS A 90 20.06 13.34 -10.96
N ASN A 91 20.29 14.61 -10.65
CA ASN A 91 20.08 15.13 -9.30
C ASN A 91 18.61 15.49 -9.02
N ALA A 92 17.82 15.73 -10.07
CA ALA A 92 16.39 15.97 -9.92
C ALA A 92 15.66 14.64 -9.67
N ASP A 93 14.70 14.67 -8.74
CA ASP A 93 13.80 13.53 -8.59
C ASP A 93 12.87 13.46 -9.81
N SER A 94 13.20 12.61 -10.77
CA SER A 94 12.29 12.30 -11.89
C SER A 94 11.12 11.51 -11.33
N SER A 95 10.33 12.21 -10.46
CA SER A 95 9.31 11.53 -9.70
C SER A 95 8.18 11.06 -10.58
N SER A 96 7.76 9.85 -10.28
CA SER A 96 6.59 9.22 -10.84
C SER A 96 5.26 9.76 -10.25
N VAL A 97 5.30 10.78 -9.38
CA VAL A 97 4.11 11.36 -8.73
C VAL A 97 3.99 12.84 -9.12
N SER A 98 2.86 13.24 -9.64
CA SER A 98 2.54 14.61 -10.08
C SER A 98 1.16 15.06 -9.59
N ASN A 99 0.82 16.34 -9.77
CA ASN A 99 -0.49 16.92 -9.47
C ASN A 99 -0.99 16.65 -8.04
N VAL A 100 -0.10 16.74 -7.05
CA VAL A 100 -0.47 16.46 -5.65
C VAL A 100 -1.25 17.65 -5.08
N GLN A 101 -2.44 17.39 -4.56
CA GLN A 101 -3.34 18.36 -3.94
C GLN A 101 -3.76 17.89 -2.56
N VAL A 102 -3.96 18.84 -1.65
CA VAL A 102 -4.40 18.61 -0.28
C VAL A 102 -5.66 19.42 -0.01
N PHE A 103 -6.68 18.77 0.52
CA PHE A 103 -7.94 19.39 0.91
C PHE A 103 -8.23 19.06 2.37
N SER A 104 -8.56 20.07 3.16
CA SER A 104 -9.04 19.91 4.53
C SER A 104 -10.52 20.30 4.59
N PHE A 105 -11.34 19.42 5.12
CA PHE A 105 -12.79 19.61 5.27
C PHE A 105 -13.21 19.74 6.75
N THR A 106 -12.26 20.02 7.64
CA THR A 106 -12.56 20.34 9.03
C THR A 106 -13.21 21.70 9.11
N ARG A 107 -14.35 21.84 9.81
CA ARG A 107 -14.82 23.14 10.27
C ARG A 107 -13.80 23.65 11.29
N GLU A 108 -13.09 24.69 10.96
CA GLU A 108 -12.40 25.50 11.96
C GLU A 108 -13.53 26.12 12.84
N GLU A 109 -13.55 25.78 14.12
CA GLU A 109 -14.20 26.65 15.07
C GLU A 109 -13.41 27.96 15.02
N GLU A 110 -14.07 29.07 14.68
CA GLU A 110 -13.48 30.40 14.67
C GLU A 110 -13.02 30.75 16.09
N GLU A 111 -11.87 30.23 16.51
CA GLU A 111 -11.11 30.81 17.61
C GLU A 111 -10.39 32.04 17.06
N SER A 112 -10.85 33.19 17.51
CA SER A 112 -10.25 34.50 17.29
C SER A 112 -8.75 34.48 17.62
N VAL A 113 -7.91 34.38 16.61
CA VAL A 113 -6.46 34.44 16.74
C VAL A 113 -6.05 35.88 17.01
N SER A 114 -5.70 36.15 18.26
CA SER A 114 -4.85 37.28 18.62
C SER A 114 -3.45 37.02 18.06
N PRO A 115 -2.76 38.02 17.47
CA PRO A 115 -1.45 37.79 16.84
C PRO A 115 -0.41 37.47 17.92
N PRO A 116 0.50 36.49 17.67
CA PRO A 116 1.56 36.15 18.61
C PRO A 116 2.61 37.26 18.66
N SER A 117 2.86 37.75 19.86
CA SER A 117 4.02 38.57 20.16
C SER A 117 5.29 37.71 20.11
N THR A 118 6.22 38.12 19.27
CA THR A 118 7.59 37.60 19.16
C THR A 118 8.31 37.59 20.51
N THR A 119 8.76 36.42 20.96
CA THR A 119 9.92 36.27 21.83
C THR A 119 10.74 35.09 21.32
N GLU A 120 11.84 35.45 20.67
CA GLU A 120 12.97 34.56 20.39
C GLU A 120 13.70 34.29 21.71
N GLU A 121 13.52 33.11 22.31
CA GLU A 121 14.41 32.60 23.38
C GLU A 121 13.85 31.30 24.01
N GLU A 122 13.67 30.20 23.23
CA GLU A 122 13.46 28.85 23.84
C GLU A 122 13.80 27.66 22.90
N GLU A 123 14.72 27.81 21.96
CA GLU A 123 15.12 26.70 21.04
C GLU A 123 16.43 26.00 21.43
N ALA A 124 16.98 26.25 22.65
CA ALA A 124 18.27 25.68 23.05
C ALA A 124 18.19 24.58 24.14
N ALA A 125 17.00 24.20 24.60
CA ALA A 125 16.88 23.27 25.74
C ALA A 125 16.32 21.87 25.41
N ALA A 126 15.87 21.61 24.20
CA ALA A 126 15.25 20.33 23.83
C ALA A 126 16.18 19.29 23.17
N ALA A 127 17.48 19.59 23.07
CA ALA A 127 18.45 18.68 22.42
C ALA A 127 19.32 17.86 23.38
N ALA A 128 19.11 17.98 24.69
CA ALA A 128 20.00 17.38 25.71
C ALA A 128 19.39 16.20 26.50
N GLU A 129 18.14 15.81 26.29
CA GLU A 129 17.49 14.76 27.09
C GLU A 129 17.27 13.41 26.37
N VAL A 130 17.91 13.13 25.24
CA VAL A 130 17.76 11.86 24.51
C VAL A 130 18.99 10.94 24.60
N GLU A 131 20.05 11.32 25.30
CA GLU A 131 21.29 10.51 25.39
C GLU A 131 21.48 9.72 26.72
N GLU A 132 20.52 9.71 27.64
CA GLU A 132 20.71 9.02 28.95
C GLU A 132 19.77 7.82 29.21
N ALA A 133 19.15 7.20 28.23
CA ALA A 133 18.21 6.07 28.42
C ALA A 133 18.63 4.74 27.74
N GLU A 134 19.90 4.52 27.39
CA GLU A 134 20.37 3.26 26.78
C GLU A 134 21.52 2.55 27.53
N GLU A 135 21.69 2.76 28.82
CA GLU A 135 22.60 1.93 29.63
C GLU A 135 21.93 1.48 30.95
N GLU A 136 21.07 0.47 30.90
CA GLU A 136 20.84 -0.50 31.99
C GLU A 136 19.74 -1.49 31.55
N THR A 137 20.14 -2.66 31.10
CA THR A 137 19.57 -3.95 31.49
C THR A 137 20.19 -5.12 30.70
N THR A 138 21.36 -5.52 31.16
CA THR A 138 21.82 -6.91 30.96
C THR A 138 21.73 -7.62 32.29
N GLN A 139 20.69 -8.39 32.51
CA GLN A 139 20.71 -9.48 33.49
C GLN A 139 19.93 -10.70 32.96
N SER A 140 20.69 -11.78 32.90
CA SER A 140 20.32 -13.16 32.58
C SER A 140 19.15 -13.68 33.40
N THR A 141 18.24 -14.43 32.71
CA THR A 141 17.45 -15.46 33.37
C THR A 141 17.37 -16.71 32.50
N ASP A 142 17.97 -17.78 33.05
CA ASP A 142 17.84 -19.15 32.62
C ASP A 142 16.37 -19.60 32.55
N ILE A 143 15.93 -20.17 31.44
CA ILE A 143 14.62 -20.83 31.33
C ILE A 143 14.83 -22.30 31.10
N LYS A 144 14.40 -23.06 32.10
CA LYS A 144 14.30 -24.52 32.10
C LYS A 144 13.25 -24.99 31.07
N GLU A 145 13.65 -25.98 30.29
CA GLU A 145 12.78 -26.83 29.51
C GLU A 145 11.74 -27.53 30.39
N LYS A 146 10.49 -27.55 29.95
CA LYS A 146 9.46 -28.44 30.39
C LYS A 146 8.72 -29.03 29.18
N GLU A 147 8.95 -30.29 28.99
CA GLU A 147 8.14 -31.20 28.16
C GLU A 147 6.68 -31.19 28.61
N SER A 148 5.74 -31.11 27.66
CA SER A 148 4.33 -31.40 27.92
C SER A 148 3.78 -32.40 26.90
N LYS A 149 3.22 -33.44 27.47
CA LYS A 149 2.65 -34.63 26.90
C LYS A 149 1.44 -34.35 25.99
N GLU A 150 1.35 -35.19 24.95
CA GLU A 150 0.15 -35.47 24.18
C GLU A 150 -0.99 -36.02 25.07
N GLU A 151 -2.19 -35.47 24.88
CA GLU A 151 -3.44 -36.11 25.28
C GLU A 151 -4.40 -36.18 24.10
N THR A 152 -4.66 -37.40 23.71
CA THR A 152 -5.70 -37.86 22.78
C THR A 152 -7.06 -37.72 23.43
N PHE A 153 -8.04 -37.17 22.70
CA PHE A 153 -9.46 -37.26 23.08
C PHE A 153 -10.24 -38.10 22.08
N ASN A 154 -10.90 -39.12 22.66
CA ASN A 154 -11.86 -40.00 22.00
C ASN A 154 -13.24 -39.33 21.90
N GLU A 155 -13.95 -39.71 20.82
CA GLU A 155 -15.40 -39.56 20.62
C GLU A 155 -16.21 -40.44 21.58
N GLU A 156 -17.42 -39.96 21.94
CA GLU A 156 -18.70 -40.67 22.14
C GLU A 156 -19.72 -39.67 22.71
N ASP A 157 -20.73 -39.28 22.01
CA ASP A 157 -22.11 -39.75 21.75
C ASP A 157 -23.13 -39.50 22.90
N ASP A 158 -24.34 -39.15 22.46
CA ASP A 158 -25.66 -39.19 23.10
C ASP A 158 -26.25 -37.94 23.81
N GLY A 159 -27.18 -37.36 23.10
CA GLY A 159 -28.62 -37.18 23.27
C GLY A 159 -29.18 -36.55 24.57
N GLN A 160 -29.90 -35.45 24.49
CA GLN A 160 -31.35 -35.32 24.76
C GLN A 160 -31.80 -33.87 24.84
N ALA A 161 -32.93 -33.59 24.22
CA ALA A 161 -33.65 -32.32 24.19
C ALA A 161 -34.29 -31.97 25.55
N ALA A 162 -34.25 -30.70 25.91
CA ALA A 162 -35.28 -30.07 26.74
C ALA A 162 -35.37 -28.57 26.36
N GLY A 163 -36.55 -28.17 25.87
CA GLY A 163 -36.89 -26.76 25.60
C GLY A 163 -37.07 -25.98 26.89
N VAL A 164 -36.61 -24.73 26.83
CA VAL A 164 -37.04 -23.67 27.75
C VAL A 164 -37.23 -22.40 26.90
N ASP A 165 -38.48 -21.92 26.85
CA ASP A 165 -38.88 -20.60 26.38
C ASP A 165 -38.16 -19.54 27.22
N GLY A 166 -37.36 -18.72 26.56
CA GLY A 166 -36.74 -17.54 27.13
C GLY A 166 -37.06 -16.34 26.26
N GLU A 167 -37.91 -15.46 26.77
CA GLU A 167 -38.21 -14.16 26.16
C GLU A 167 -36.91 -13.40 25.90
N GLU A 168 -36.62 -13.11 24.63
CA GLU A 168 -35.56 -12.19 24.23
C GLU A 168 -35.99 -10.74 24.63
N HIS A 169 -35.46 -10.26 25.74
CA HIS A 169 -35.38 -8.84 26.00
C HIS A 169 -34.44 -8.19 24.97
N GLU A 170 -35.02 -7.51 23.99
CA GLU A 170 -34.28 -6.57 23.13
C GLU A 170 -33.60 -5.54 24.05
N ALA A 171 -32.27 -5.59 24.09
CA ALA A 171 -31.47 -4.54 24.68
C ALA A 171 -31.70 -3.23 23.88
N PRO A 172 -31.85 -2.07 24.55
CA PRO A 172 -32.06 -0.80 23.87
C PRO A 172 -30.84 -0.52 22.95
N PRO A 173 -31.07 0.15 21.80
CA PRO A 173 -29.98 0.48 20.89
C PRO A 173 -28.92 1.32 21.64
N PRO A 174 -27.62 1.09 21.38
CA PRO A 174 -26.56 1.81 22.07
C PRO A 174 -26.73 3.30 21.82
N ASP A 175 -26.73 4.03 22.91
CA ASP A 175 -26.84 5.48 23.02
C ASP A 175 -25.95 6.14 21.96
N ASN A 176 -26.53 7.04 21.21
CA ASN A 176 -25.90 7.82 20.16
C ASN A 176 -24.93 8.84 20.80
N GLN A 177 -23.90 8.33 21.50
CA GLN A 177 -22.80 9.17 21.98
C GLN A 177 -22.22 9.84 20.75
N SER A 178 -22.37 11.14 20.65
CA SER A 178 -21.81 11.99 19.62
C SER A 178 -20.31 11.63 19.46
N ARG A 179 -19.98 10.85 18.43
CA ARG A 179 -18.58 10.51 18.12
C ARG A 179 -17.81 11.82 18.03
N LYS A 180 -16.79 11.96 18.85
CA LYS A 180 -15.95 13.16 18.88
C LYS A 180 -15.29 13.27 17.51
N LYS A 181 -15.62 14.35 16.81
CA LYS A 181 -15.03 14.66 15.51
C LYS A 181 -13.54 14.94 15.70
N VAL A 182 -12.69 14.35 14.86
CA VAL A 182 -11.25 14.56 14.90
C VAL A 182 -10.95 15.90 14.22
N SER A 183 -10.29 16.82 14.92
CA SER A 183 -9.87 18.11 14.37
C SER A 183 -8.55 17.99 13.61
N TYR A 184 -8.26 18.99 12.75
CA TYR A 184 -6.98 19.04 12.03
C TYR A 184 -5.81 19.18 13.00
N SER A 185 -5.95 19.98 14.06
CA SER A 185 -4.96 20.13 15.12
C SER A 185 -4.65 18.78 15.80
N GLU A 186 -5.68 17.98 16.09
CA GLU A 186 -5.49 16.64 16.66
C GLU A 186 -4.75 15.68 15.70
N LEU A 187 -4.95 15.81 14.39
CA LEU A 187 -4.20 15.05 13.39
C LEU A 187 -2.73 15.45 13.35
N LEU A 188 -2.41 16.73 13.50
CA LEU A 188 -1.03 17.23 13.59
C LEU A 188 -0.34 16.74 14.86
N ASP A 189 -0.98 16.89 16.02
CA ASP A 189 -0.42 16.47 17.31
C ASP A 189 -0.14 14.97 17.36
N LYS A 190 -1.07 14.16 16.84
CA LYS A 190 -0.96 12.71 16.80
C LYS A 190 -0.32 12.19 15.51
N GLY A 191 0.21 13.07 14.68
CA GLY A 191 0.68 12.78 13.33
C GLY A 191 1.74 11.69 13.25
N ARG A 192 2.57 11.52 14.28
CA ARG A 192 3.58 10.45 14.38
C ARG A 192 2.99 9.05 14.48
N ARG A 193 1.70 8.92 14.79
CA ARG A 193 1.00 7.63 14.93
C ARG A 193 0.36 7.15 13.63
N PHE A 194 0.50 7.91 12.57
CA PHE A 194 0.05 7.52 11.23
C PHE A 194 1.19 6.88 10.45
N ASN A 195 0.85 5.91 9.61
CA ASN A 195 1.72 5.32 8.59
C ASN A 195 0.95 5.29 7.28
N ILE A 196 1.10 6.36 6.49
CA ILE A 196 0.32 6.62 5.29
C ILE A 196 1.14 6.23 4.07
N ASP A 197 0.72 5.21 3.35
CA ASP A 197 1.39 4.73 2.15
C ASP A 197 1.23 5.71 0.99
N LEU A 198 2.32 6.04 0.30
CA LEU A 198 2.24 6.72 -0.98
C LEU A 198 1.48 5.88 -2.00
N VAL A 199 1.74 4.58 -2.04
CA VAL A 199 1.11 3.62 -2.95
C VAL A 199 0.61 2.43 -2.17
N SER A 200 -0.60 2.51 -1.60
CA SER A 200 -1.18 1.38 -0.88
C SER A 200 -1.59 0.26 -1.84
N LYS A 201 -1.24 -0.97 -1.50
CA LYS A 201 -1.55 -2.18 -2.26
C LYS A 201 -1.90 -3.33 -1.32
N LEU A 202 -2.76 -4.21 -1.78
CA LEU A 202 -3.01 -5.49 -1.11
C LEU A 202 -2.17 -6.59 -1.77
N MET A 203 -1.76 -7.55 -0.97
CA MET A 203 -0.95 -8.68 -1.44
C MET A 203 -1.77 -9.95 -1.43
N PHE A 204 -1.80 -10.67 -2.54
CA PHE A 204 -2.37 -12.01 -2.56
C PHE A 204 -1.60 -12.96 -1.63
N SER A 205 -2.31 -13.72 -0.82
CA SER A 205 -1.72 -14.66 0.15
C SER A 205 -0.82 -15.72 -0.50
N ARG A 206 -1.02 -16.02 -1.78
CA ARG A 206 -0.18 -16.90 -2.62
C ARG A 206 0.44 -16.13 -3.80
N GLY A 207 0.70 -14.84 -3.63
CA GLY A 207 1.40 -14.03 -4.62
C GLY A 207 2.91 -14.21 -4.57
N SER A 208 3.59 -13.88 -5.67
CA SER A 208 5.05 -13.99 -5.81
C SER A 208 5.82 -13.21 -4.74
N LEU A 209 5.31 -12.05 -4.31
CA LEU A 209 5.94 -11.27 -3.24
C LEU A 209 5.88 -12.00 -1.90
N ILE A 210 4.74 -12.59 -1.53
CA ILE A 210 4.63 -13.37 -0.29
C ILE A 210 5.54 -14.60 -0.34
N ASP A 211 5.62 -15.27 -1.48
CA ASP A 211 6.54 -16.40 -1.67
C ASP A 211 8.01 -15.96 -1.58
N LEU A 212 8.35 -14.78 -2.09
CA LEU A 212 9.68 -14.18 -1.95
C LEU A 212 10.01 -13.92 -0.46
N LEU A 213 9.10 -13.29 0.29
CA LEU A 213 9.26 -13.00 1.71
C LEU A 213 9.50 -14.27 2.54
N ILE A 214 8.76 -15.34 2.22
CA ILE A 214 8.92 -16.65 2.87
C ILE A 214 10.25 -17.30 2.50
N LYS A 215 10.56 -17.42 1.20
CA LYS A 215 11.79 -18.05 0.70
C LYS A 215 13.06 -17.33 1.15
N SER A 216 13.02 -15.99 1.22
CA SER A 216 14.13 -15.17 1.72
C SER A 216 14.25 -15.18 3.23
N ASN A 217 13.25 -15.69 3.96
CA ASN A 217 13.14 -15.65 5.41
C ASN A 217 12.93 -14.23 5.99
N VAL A 218 12.58 -13.27 5.14
CA VAL A 218 12.30 -11.87 5.50
C VAL A 218 10.96 -11.74 6.22
N SER A 219 10.02 -12.67 5.98
CA SER A 219 8.71 -12.70 6.64
C SER A 219 8.78 -12.69 8.19
N ARG A 220 9.94 -12.99 8.79
CA ARG A 220 10.15 -12.92 10.24
C ARG A 220 10.27 -11.48 10.78
N TYR A 221 10.52 -10.52 9.91
CA TYR A 221 10.71 -9.11 10.26
C TYR A 221 9.45 -8.27 10.07
N ALA A 222 8.40 -8.81 9.46
CA ALA A 222 7.17 -8.10 9.16
C ALA A 222 5.96 -8.85 9.70
N GLU A 223 4.98 -8.09 10.18
CA GLU A 223 3.68 -8.59 10.60
C GLU A 223 2.63 -8.26 9.52
N PHE A 224 1.62 -9.11 9.41
CA PHE A 224 0.57 -8.95 8.42
C PHE A 224 -0.81 -9.08 9.04
N LYS A 225 -1.75 -8.27 8.57
CA LYS A 225 -3.18 -8.40 8.82
C LYS A 225 -3.85 -8.99 7.60
N ASN A 226 -4.79 -9.90 7.84
CA ASN A 226 -5.68 -10.37 6.79
C ASN A 226 -6.73 -9.29 6.49
N VAL A 227 -7.01 -9.04 5.21
CA VAL A 227 -8.16 -8.24 4.81
C VAL A 227 -9.41 -9.00 5.23
N SER A 228 -10.26 -8.39 6.04
CA SER A 228 -11.39 -9.08 6.66
C SER A 228 -12.64 -9.09 5.79
N ARG A 229 -12.81 -8.06 4.93
CA ARG A 229 -14.01 -7.88 4.10
C ARG A 229 -13.66 -7.49 2.67
N ILE A 230 -14.41 -8.08 1.74
CA ILE A 230 -14.47 -7.59 0.35
C ILE A 230 -15.86 -7.04 0.12
N LEU A 231 -15.93 -5.79 -0.30
CA LEU A 231 -17.16 -5.03 -0.50
C LEU A 231 -17.25 -4.57 -1.95
N THR A 232 -18.47 -4.32 -2.41
CA THR A 232 -18.72 -3.71 -3.72
C THR A 232 -19.83 -2.68 -3.62
N CYS A 233 -19.77 -1.65 -4.46
CA CYS A 233 -20.86 -0.69 -4.61
C CYS A 233 -21.80 -1.14 -5.72
N ARG A 234 -23.08 -1.31 -5.39
CA ARG A 234 -24.12 -1.70 -6.34
C ARG A 234 -25.41 -0.97 -6.05
N HIS A 235 -26.04 -0.40 -7.10
CA HIS A 235 -27.30 0.37 -6.96
C HIS A 235 -27.29 1.41 -5.83
N GLY A 236 -26.14 2.03 -5.62
CA GLY A 236 -25.99 3.03 -4.57
C GLY A 236 -25.72 2.50 -3.15
N ASN A 237 -25.65 1.19 -2.95
CA ASN A 237 -25.36 0.57 -1.66
C ASN A 237 -23.99 -0.11 -1.65
N VAL A 238 -23.36 -0.13 -0.47
CA VAL A 238 -22.17 -0.92 -0.23
C VAL A 238 -22.60 -2.29 0.31
N GLU A 239 -22.21 -3.34 -0.41
CA GLU A 239 -22.60 -4.71 -0.11
C GLU A 239 -21.36 -5.59 0.12
N GLN A 240 -21.46 -6.55 1.03
CA GLN A 240 -20.39 -7.53 1.24
C GLN A 240 -20.44 -8.62 0.18
N VAL A 241 -19.30 -8.86 -0.46
CA VAL A 241 -19.12 -9.94 -1.45
C VAL A 241 -18.87 -11.25 -0.71
N PRO A 242 -19.67 -12.29 -0.93
CA PRO A 242 -19.46 -13.58 -0.30
C PRO A 242 -18.25 -14.28 -0.93
N CYS A 243 -17.14 -14.37 -0.21
CA CYS A 243 -15.89 -14.94 -0.69
C CYS A 243 -15.69 -16.40 -0.27
N SER A 244 -16.16 -16.78 0.91
CA SER A 244 -16.06 -18.13 1.44
C SER A 244 -17.38 -18.89 1.30
N ARG A 245 -17.33 -20.23 1.43
CA ARG A 245 -18.55 -21.05 1.49
C ARG A 245 -19.48 -20.58 2.61
N ALA A 246 -18.93 -20.28 3.78
CA ALA A 246 -19.70 -19.79 4.93
C ALA A 246 -20.41 -18.45 4.57
N ASP A 247 -19.70 -17.52 3.93
CA ASP A 247 -20.30 -16.23 3.51
C ASP A 247 -21.43 -16.43 2.50
N VAL A 248 -21.24 -17.35 1.51
CA VAL A 248 -22.29 -17.67 0.53
C VAL A 248 -23.54 -18.21 1.23
N PHE A 249 -23.40 -19.13 2.15
CA PHE A 249 -24.55 -19.70 2.87
C PHE A 249 -25.17 -18.70 3.84
N GLY A 250 -24.37 -17.90 4.55
CA GLY A 250 -24.81 -16.86 5.47
C GLY A 250 -25.39 -15.61 4.82
N SER A 251 -25.13 -15.37 3.54
CA SER A 251 -25.59 -14.17 2.82
C SER A 251 -27.13 -14.11 2.80
N ARG A 252 -27.68 -12.98 3.25
CA ARG A 252 -29.12 -12.69 3.16
C ARG A 252 -29.51 -12.06 1.81
N GLN A 253 -28.53 -11.58 1.05
CA GLN A 253 -28.72 -10.89 -0.24
C GLN A 253 -28.86 -11.87 -1.42
N LEU A 254 -28.37 -13.10 -1.28
CA LEU A 254 -28.45 -14.13 -2.30
C LEU A 254 -29.62 -15.09 -2.06
N SER A 255 -30.44 -15.32 -3.08
CA SER A 255 -31.44 -16.37 -3.09
C SER A 255 -30.79 -17.75 -3.04
N VAL A 256 -31.54 -18.77 -2.62
CA VAL A 256 -31.06 -20.17 -2.58
C VAL A 256 -30.57 -20.65 -3.95
N VAL A 257 -31.23 -20.17 -5.02
CA VAL A 257 -30.86 -20.52 -6.41
C VAL A 257 -29.52 -19.87 -6.77
N GLU A 258 -29.32 -18.59 -6.46
CA GLU A 258 -28.06 -17.89 -6.72
C GLU A 258 -26.90 -18.51 -5.93
N LYS A 259 -27.12 -18.85 -4.65
CA LYS A 259 -26.11 -19.56 -3.84
C LYS A 259 -25.66 -20.86 -4.51
N ARG A 260 -26.59 -21.66 -5.00
CA ARG A 260 -26.27 -22.91 -5.72
C ARG A 260 -25.54 -22.67 -7.02
N LYS A 261 -25.98 -21.67 -7.83
CA LYS A 261 -25.32 -21.30 -9.09
C LYS A 261 -23.91 -20.82 -8.84
N LEU A 262 -23.69 -19.92 -7.87
CA LEU A 262 -22.38 -19.39 -7.52
C LEU A 262 -21.44 -20.52 -7.07
N MET A 263 -21.89 -21.39 -6.17
CA MET A 263 -21.08 -22.50 -5.69
C MET A 263 -20.71 -23.48 -6.81
N ARG A 264 -21.66 -23.78 -7.71
CA ARG A 264 -21.39 -24.64 -8.89
C ARG A 264 -20.34 -24.01 -9.79
N PHE A 265 -20.51 -22.72 -10.11
CA PHE A 265 -19.59 -21.98 -10.95
C PHE A 265 -18.18 -21.93 -10.35
N LEU A 266 -18.03 -21.50 -9.09
CA LEU A 266 -16.74 -21.43 -8.42
C LEU A 266 -16.03 -22.79 -8.34
N THR A 267 -16.78 -23.88 -8.20
CA THR A 267 -16.22 -25.23 -8.21
C THR A 267 -15.76 -25.64 -9.62
N SER A 268 -16.53 -25.31 -10.66
CA SER A 268 -16.20 -25.69 -12.05
C SER A 268 -15.01 -24.89 -12.62
N VAL A 269 -14.74 -23.70 -12.09
CA VAL A 269 -13.64 -22.83 -12.56
C VAL A 269 -12.28 -23.29 -12.03
N VAL A 270 -12.23 -24.06 -10.95
CA VAL A 270 -10.96 -24.51 -10.34
C VAL A 270 -10.12 -25.31 -11.33
N GLU A 271 -10.76 -26.13 -12.15
CA GLU A 271 -10.12 -26.96 -13.18
C GLU A 271 -10.31 -26.37 -14.57
N GLU A 272 -9.30 -26.53 -15.42
CA GLU A 272 -9.41 -26.14 -16.83
C GLU A 272 -10.19 -27.20 -17.59
N THR A 273 -11.20 -26.76 -18.33
CA THR A 273 -12.05 -27.64 -19.14
C THR A 273 -12.03 -27.21 -20.62
N GLU A 274 -12.23 -28.17 -21.54
CA GLU A 274 -12.33 -27.88 -22.97
C GLU A 274 -13.43 -26.84 -23.28
N GLN A 275 -14.50 -26.81 -22.50
CA GLN A 275 -15.55 -25.82 -22.64
C GLN A 275 -15.06 -24.40 -22.37
N GLN A 276 -14.17 -24.20 -21.39
CA GLN A 276 -13.57 -22.89 -21.09
C GLN A 276 -12.63 -22.44 -22.22
N THR A 277 -11.91 -23.37 -22.84
CA THR A 277 -11.02 -23.07 -23.97
C THR A 277 -11.77 -22.60 -25.20
N ALA A 278 -13.01 -23.04 -25.40
CA ALA A 278 -13.86 -22.59 -26.53
C ALA A 278 -14.23 -21.10 -26.46
N TYR A 279 -14.08 -20.45 -25.30
CA TYR A 279 -14.33 -19.02 -25.10
C TYR A 279 -13.06 -18.15 -25.15
N SER A 280 -11.92 -18.72 -25.50
CA SER A 280 -10.67 -17.98 -25.58
C SER A 280 -10.78 -16.80 -26.54
N GLY A 281 -10.31 -15.63 -26.12
CA GLY A 281 -10.40 -14.38 -26.88
C GLY A 281 -11.76 -13.68 -26.86
N ARG A 282 -12.81 -14.29 -26.29
CA ARG A 282 -14.11 -13.62 -26.09
C ARG A 282 -14.13 -12.87 -24.74
N PRO A 283 -14.96 -11.81 -24.60
CA PRO A 283 -15.14 -11.12 -23.33
C PRO A 283 -15.54 -12.07 -22.18
N TYR A 284 -14.97 -11.87 -21.01
CA TYR A 284 -15.28 -12.69 -19.83
C TYR A 284 -16.74 -12.54 -19.40
N LEU A 285 -17.32 -11.36 -19.58
CA LEU A 285 -18.74 -11.13 -19.31
C LEU A 285 -19.63 -12.04 -20.15
N ASP A 286 -19.34 -12.24 -21.45
CA ASP A 286 -20.10 -13.14 -22.33
C ASP A 286 -20.09 -14.57 -21.79
N PHE A 287 -18.92 -15.05 -21.34
CA PHE A 287 -18.80 -16.35 -20.72
C PHE A 287 -19.67 -16.47 -19.45
N LEU A 288 -19.67 -15.44 -18.58
CA LEU A 288 -20.50 -15.42 -17.37
C LEU A 288 -22.00 -15.41 -17.70
N CYS A 289 -22.43 -14.69 -18.73
CA CYS A 289 -23.82 -14.68 -19.23
C CYS A 289 -24.26 -16.07 -19.68
N GLU A 290 -23.43 -16.77 -20.45
CA GLU A 290 -23.74 -18.11 -20.95
C GLU A 290 -23.81 -19.18 -19.84
N GLN A 291 -23.11 -18.95 -18.69
CA GLN A 291 -23.27 -19.80 -17.50
C GLN A 291 -24.61 -19.57 -16.77
N GLN A 292 -25.53 -18.79 -17.35
CA GLN A 292 -26.84 -18.46 -16.77
C GLN A 292 -26.78 -17.85 -15.37
N LEU A 293 -25.71 -17.11 -15.10
CA LEU A 293 -25.56 -16.34 -13.88
C LEU A 293 -26.38 -15.04 -14.00
N GLY A 294 -27.14 -14.72 -12.97
CA GLY A 294 -27.86 -13.45 -12.92
C GLY A 294 -26.92 -12.27 -12.73
N ASP A 295 -27.37 -11.05 -13.08
CA ASP A 295 -26.59 -9.81 -13.06
C ASP A 295 -25.87 -9.58 -11.71
N ASN A 296 -26.50 -9.98 -10.61
CA ASN A 296 -25.90 -9.91 -9.28
C ASN A 296 -24.61 -10.74 -9.15
N LEU A 297 -24.66 -11.99 -9.64
CA LEU A 297 -23.51 -12.89 -9.59
C LEU A 297 -22.44 -12.49 -10.60
N GLN A 298 -22.83 -12.03 -11.79
CA GLN A 298 -21.91 -11.50 -12.79
C GLN A 298 -21.14 -10.31 -12.23
N HIS A 299 -21.83 -9.37 -11.57
CA HIS A 299 -21.22 -8.22 -10.92
C HIS A 299 -20.18 -8.63 -9.86
N PHE A 300 -20.52 -9.56 -8.96
CA PHE A 300 -19.56 -10.04 -7.93
C PHE A 300 -18.35 -10.73 -8.55
N LEU A 301 -18.59 -11.60 -9.56
CA LEU A 301 -17.52 -12.34 -10.21
C LEU A 301 -16.59 -11.44 -11.00
N LEU A 302 -17.13 -10.51 -11.77
CA LEU A 302 -16.37 -9.62 -12.63
C LEU A 302 -15.56 -8.60 -11.81
N HIS A 303 -16.24 -7.82 -10.97
CA HIS A 303 -15.63 -6.65 -10.33
C HIS A 303 -14.91 -6.94 -9.02
N SER A 304 -15.31 -7.97 -8.28
CA SER A 304 -14.79 -8.21 -6.92
C SER A 304 -13.98 -9.50 -6.76
N ILE A 305 -14.26 -10.53 -7.55
CA ILE A 305 -13.53 -11.81 -7.49
C ILE A 305 -12.44 -11.84 -8.56
N ALA A 306 -12.80 -11.72 -9.85
CA ALA A 306 -11.82 -11.66 -10.93
C ALA A 306 -11.11 -10.31 -10.99
N MET A 307 -11.77 -9.23 -10.56
CA MET A 307 -11.26 -7.84 -10.56
C MET A 307 -10.82 -7.36 -11.95
N VAL A 308 -11.58 -7.72 -12.98
CA VAL A 308 -11.33 -7.41 -14.38
C VAL A 308 -12.44 -6.52 -14.96
N THR A 309 -12.23 -6.04 -16.18
CA THR A 309 -13.24 -5.28 -16.95
C THR A 309 -14.10 -6.20 -17.79
N GLU A 310 -15.22 -5.67 -18.28
CA GLU A 310 -16.18 -6.41 -19.11
C GLU A 310 -15.54 -6.98 -20.39
N ASP A 311 -14.63 -6.21 -21.00
CA ASP A 311 -13.93 -6.56 -22.24
C ASP A 311 -12.71 -7.48 -22.03
N THR A 312 -12.38 -7.83 -20.80
CA THR A 312 -11.23 -8.69 -20.50
C THR A 312 -11.43 -10.08 -21.14
N PRO A 313 -10.40 -10.64 -21.82
CA PRO A 313 -10.49 -11.99 -22.39
C PRO A 313 -10.85 -13.05 -21.35
N THR A 314 -11.67 -14.02 -21.75
CA THR A 314 -12.18 -15.08 -20.83
C THR A 314 -11.06 -15.84 -20.14
N GLU A 315 -9.98 -16.15 -20.83
CA GLU A 315 -8.82 -16.82 -20.26
C GLU A 315 -8.16 -16.05 -19.12
N GLU A 316 -8.07 -14.71 -19.24
CA GLU A 316 -7.52 -13.84 -18.19
C GLU A 316 -8.51 -13.73 -17.02
N GLY A 317 -9.81 -13.58 -17.29
CA GLY A 317 -10.85 -13.55 -16.28
C GLY A 317 -10.92 -14.84 -15.46
N LEU A 318 -10.82 -15.99 -16.12
CA LEU A 318 -10.76 -17.30 -15.48
C LEU A 318 -9.46 -17.50 -14.68
N ALA A 319 -8.31 -17.09 -15.23
CA ALA A 319 -7.02 -17.16 -14.53
C ALA A 319 -7.05 -16.33 -13.25
N SER A 320 -7.59 -15.10 -13.30
CA SER A 320 -7.75 -14.21 -12.15
C SER A 320 -8.70 -14.81 -11.10
N THR A 321 -9.82 -15.38 -11.53
CA THR A 321 -10.78 -16.05 -10.64
C THR A 321 -10.12 -17.25 -9.95
N ARG A 322 -9.39 -18.11 -10.68
CA ARG A 322 -8.66 -19.24 -10.11
C ARG A 322 -7.60 -18.79 -9.12
N HIS A 323 -6.87 -17.72 -9.44
CA HIS A 323 -5.86 -17.16 -8.54
C HIS A 323 -6.49 -16.69 -7.23
N PHE A 324 -7.59 -15.95 -7.31
CA PHE A 324 -8.36 -15.53 -6.14
C PHE A 324 -8.77 -16.72 -5.28
N LEU A 325 -9.38 -17.76 -5.88
CA LEU A 325 -9.84 -18.96 -5.17
C LEU A 325 -8.69 -19.74 -4.51
N ARG A 326 -7.54 -19.86 -5.18
CA ARG A 326 -6.35 -20.52 -4.62
C ARG A 326 -5.77 -19.79 -3.42
N CYS A 327 -5.99 -18.48 -3.33
CA CYS A 327 -5.51 -17.66 -2.22
C CYS A 327 -6.42 -17.70 -0.98
N LEU A 328 -7.67 -18.14 -1.12
CA LEU A 328 -8.60 -18.25 0.01
C LEU A 328 -8.12 -19.31 1.02
N GLY A 329 -8.40 -19.08 2.29
CA GLY A 329 -8.17 -20.05 3.36
C GLY A 329 -6.70 -20.24 3.79
N ARG A 330 -5.73 -19.51 3.19
CA ARG A 330 -4.33 -19.63 3.63
C ARG A 330 -4.07 -18.92 4.95
N TYR A 331 -4.61 -17.72 5.12
CA TYR A 331 -4.44 -16.88 6.31
C TYR A 331 -5.76 -16.29 6.82
N GLY A 332 -6.87 -16.56 6.15
CA GLY A 332 -8.20 -16.07 6.52
C GLY A 332 -9.21 -16.28 5.40
N ASN A 333 -10.41 -15.71 5.56
CA ASN A 333 -11.54 -15.91 4.64
C ASN A 333 -11.44 -15.09 3.35
N THR A 334 -10.47 -14.19 3.24
CA THR A 334 -10.19 -13.44 2.01
C THR A 334 -8.79 -13.77 1.48
N PRO A 335 -8.52 -13.49 0.21
CA PRO A 335 -7.23 -13.84 -0.40
C PRO A 335 -6.12 -12.83 -0.10
N PHE A 336 -6.39 -11.73 0.62
CA PHE A 336 -5.50 -10.59 0.72
C PHE A 336 -4.89 -10.38 2.10
N LEU A 337 -3.65 -9.89 2.09
CA LEU A 337 -2.88 -9.48 3.25
C LEU A 337 -2.47 -8.00 3.11
N PHE A 338 -2.35 -7.33 4.23
CA PHE A 338 -1.79 -6.00 4.36
C PHE A 338 -0.71 -5.99 5.46
N PRO A 339 0.46 -5.36 5.25
CA PRO A 339 1.51 -5.30 6.26
C PRO A 339 1.14 -4.30 7.36
N VAL A 340 1.35 -4.68 8.61
CA VAL A 340 1.23 -3.76 9.76
C VAL A 340 2.28 -2.67 9.62
N TYR A 341 1.93 -1.42 9.93
CA TYR A 341 2.71 -0.19 9.71
C TYR A 341 2.83 0.27 8.25
N GLY A 342 2.14 -0.39 7.30
CA GLY A 342 2.11 0.02 5.90
C GLY A 342 3.14 -0.69 5.02
N LEU A 343 3.08 -0.40 3.72
CA LEU A 343 3.88 -1.09 2.70
C LEU A 343 5.38 -0.78 2.78
N GLY A 344 5.76 0.37 3.37
CA GLY A 344 7.15 0.75 3.57
C GLY A 344 7.95 -0.24 4.41
N GLU A 345 7.26 -1.03 5.26
CA GLU A 345 7.90 -2.08 6.06
C GLU A 345 8.58 -3.16 5.19
N ILE A 346 8.02 -3.47 4.03
CA ILE A 346 8.55 -4.56 3.18
C ILE A 346 9.97 -4.25 2.67
N PRO A 347 10.24 -3.13 1.98
CA PRO A 347 11.61 -2.77 1.63
C PRO A 347 12.53 -2.63 2.85
N GLN A 348 12.03 -2.04 3.95
CA GLN A 348 12.82 -1.89 5.19
C GLN A 348 13.24 -3.23 5.80
N CYS A 349 12.40 -4.27 5.71
CA CYS A 349 12.77 -5.62 6.16
C CYS A 349 13.94 -6.19 5.36
N PHE A 350 14.00 -5.95 4.05
CA PHE A 350 15.17 -6.32 3.23
C PHE A 350 16.38 -5.47 3.57
N CYS A 351 16.21 -4.17 3.83
CA CYS A 351 17.27 -3.29 4.31
C CYS A 351 17.86 -3.81 5.63
N ARG A 352 17.01 -4.17 6.58
CA ARG A 352 17.44 -4.77 7.85
C ARG A 352 18.21 -6.06 7.65
N MET A 353 17.73 -6.92 6.74
CA MET A 353 18.45 -8.15 6.38
C MET A 353 19.83 -7.83 5.79
N SER A 354 19.93 -6.89 4.86
CA SER A 354 21.23 -6.48 4.29
C SER A 354 22.19 -6.01 5.38
N ALA A 355 21.72 -5.18 6.32
CA ALA A 355 22.53 -4.70 7.45
C ALA A 355 23.01 -5.83 8.37
N VAL A 356 22.18 -6.83 8.65
CA VAL A 356 22.55 -8.02 9.45
C VAL A 356 23.70 -8.79 8.79
N PHE A 357 23.76 -8.81 7.44
CA PHE A 357 24.85 -9.45 6.69
C PHE A 357 25.99 -8.49 6.32
N GLY A 358 26.11 -7.33 7.00
CA GLY A 358 27.22 -6.40 6.87
C GLY A 358 27.07 -5.36 5.75
N GLY A 359 25.89 -5.23 5.14
CA GLY A 359 25.61 -4.15 4.20
C GLY A 359 25.57 -2.79 4.93
N ILE A 360 26.16 -1.77 4.30
CA ILE A 360 26.18 -0.40 4.83
C ILE A 360 25.06 0.40 4.20
N TYR A 361 24.31 1.12 5.02
CA TYR A 361 23.16 1.93 4.64
C TYR A 361 23.41 3.41 4.92
N CYS A 362 23.13 4.29 3.94
CA CYS A 362 23.18 5.74 4.13
C CYS A 362 22.00 6.42 3.43
N LEU A 363 21.12 7.05 4.21
CA LEU A 363 20.14 8.01 3.71
C LEU A 363 20.76 9.40 3.60
N ARG A 364 20.12 10.32 2.88
CA ARG A 364 20.62 11.67 2.60
C ARG A 364 22.02 11.65 1.99
N HIS A 365 22.32 10.62 1.23
CA HIS A 365 23.59 10.41 0.56
C HIS A 365 23.34 9.92 -0.86
N THR A 366 23.98 10.55 -1.85
CA THR A 366 23.74 10.23 -3.25
C THR A 366 25.06 9.99 -4.00
N VAL A 367 24.93 9.59 -5.24
CA VAL A 367 26.02 9.44 -6.20
C VAL A 367 25.83 10.49 -7.27
N HIS A 368 26.87 11.29 -7.52
CA HIS A 368 26.87 12.30 -8.58
C HIS A 368 27.22 11.69 -9.93
N CYS A 369 28.22 10.81 -9.92
CA CYS A 369 28.78 10.28 -11.17
C CYS A 369 29.08 8.80 -11.05
N LEU A 370 28.94 8.10 -12.19
CA LEU A 370 29.38 6.76 -12.42
C LEU A 370 30.63 6.80 -13.31
N LEU A 371 31.66 6.06 -12.95
CA LEU A 371 32.90 5.89 -13.70
C LEU A 371 32.89 4.53 -14.41
N LEU A 372 33.00 4.56 -15.72
CA LEU A 372 33.03 3.38 -16.57
C LEU A 372 34.39 3.22 -17.23
N ASP A 373 34.82 1.98 -17.42
CA ASP A 373 35.92 1.64 -18.29
C ASP A 373 35.51 1.77 -19.76
N LYS A 374 36.18 2.64 -20.52
CA LYS A 374 35.87 2.90 -21.94
C LYS A 374 36.05 1.65 -22.83
N SER A 375 36.92 0.72 -22.45
CA SER A 375 37.25 -0.44 -23.27
C SER A 375 36.15 -1.51 -23.25
N ASN A 376 35.49 -1.69 -22.11
CA ASN A 376 34.52 -2.77 -21.90
C ASN A 376 33.17 -2.31 -21.33
N ASN A 377 32.99 -1.00 -21.13
CA ASN A 377 31.77 -0.37 -20.60
C ASN A 377 31.34 -0.95 -19.24
N ARG A 378 32.30 -1.33 -18.38
CA ARG A 378 32.03 -1.84 -17.04
C ARG A 378 32.19 -0.76 -15.98
N CYS A 379 31.39 -0.86 -14.93
CA CYS A 379 31.51 -0.02 -13.75
C CYS A 379 32.86 -0.25 -13.07
N LYS A 380 33.56 0.84 -12.74
CA LYS A 380 34.82 0.81 -11.97
C LYS A 380 34.67 1.50 -10.62
N ALA A 381 33.95 2.61 -10.59
CA ALA A 381 33.77 3.39 -9.37
C ALA A 381 32.55 4.31 -9.49
N VAL A 382 32.18 4.89 -8.37
CA VAL A 382 31.21 6.00 -8.29
C VAL A 382 31.84 7.16 -7.54
N ILE A 383 31.37 8.39 -7.80
CA ILE A 383 31.70 9.59 -7.02
C ILE A 383 30.45 9.95 -6.24
N ASP A 384 30.56 9.94 -4.93
CA ASP A 384 29.46 10.23 -4.01
C ASP A 384 29.22 11.73 -3.84
N SER A 385 28.16 12.11 -3.07
CA SER A 385 27.81 13.49 -2.78
C SER A 385 28.84 14.29 -1.99
N ARG A 386 29.89 13.61 -1.46
CA ARG A 386 31.00 14.25 -0.75
C ARG A 386 32.26 14.35 -1.59
N GLY A 387 32.20 13.94 -2.87
CA GLY A 387 33.35 13.89 -3.76
C GLY A 387 34.29 12.73 -3.50
N GLN A 388 33.88 11.74 -2.72
CA GLN A 388 34.66 10.54 -2.46
C GLN A 388 34.52 9.57 -3.66
N ARG A 389 35.66 9.12 -4.21
CA ARG A 389 35.73 8.03 -5.18
C ARG A 389 35.60 6.70 -4.45
N ILE A 390 34.58 5.91 -4.80
CA ILE A 390 34.29 4.60 -4.21
C ILE A 390 34.37 3.57 -5.33
N SER A 391 35.32 2.68 -5.26
CA SER A 391 35.50 1.59 -6.24
C SER A 391 34.43 0.53 -6.07
N CYS A 392 33.84 0.07 -7.19
CA CYS A 392 32.86 -1.01 -7.16
C CYS A 392 32.82 -1.76 -8.49
N SER A 393 32.52 -3.05 -8.41
CA SER A 393 32.39 -3.92 -9.58
C SER A 393 31.00 -3.84 -10.24
N HIS A 394 29.98 -3.51 -9.45
CA HIS A 394 28.60 -3.43 -9.89
C HIS A 394 27.92 -2.20 -9.31
N PHE A 395 27.14 -1.53 -10.15
CA PHE A 395 26.31 -0.40 -9.76
C PHE A 395 24.86 -0.67 -10.13
N VAL A 396 23.96 -0.61 -9.15
CA VAL A 396 22.51 -0.75 -9.30
C VAL A 396 21.89 0.60 -8.97
N VAL A 397 20.99 1.07 -9.82
CA VAL A 397 20.39 2.39 -9.66
C VAL A 397 18.90 2.35 -9.92
N GLU A 398 18.14 3.00 -9.04
CA GLU A 398 16.71 3.25 -9.22
C GLU A 398 16.50 4.15 -10.44
N GLU A 399 15.48 3.86 -11.22
CA GLU A 399 15.19 4.56 -12.48
C GLU A 399 15.05 6.09 -12.32
N GLY A 400 14.59 6.55 -11.15
CA GLY A 400 14.45 7.97 -10.82
C GLY A 400 15.76 8.76 -10.81
N TYR A 401 16.91 8.09 -10.73
CA TYR A 401 18.25 8.71 -10.76
C TYR A 401 18.87 8.73 -12.17
N VAL A 402 18.24 8.08 -13.14
CA VAL A 402 18.74 8.03 -14.51
C VAL A 402 18.09 9.13 -15.34
N ALA A 403 18.92 9.91 -16.03
CA ALA A 403 18.45 10.97 -16.94
C ALA A 403 17.57 10.37 -18.06
N THR A 404 16.54 11.10 -18.47
CA THR A 404 15.50 10.61 -19.41
C THR A 404 16.11 10.14 -20.75
N GLU A 405 17.16 10.81 -21.22
CA GLU A 405 17.83 10.49 -22.49
C GLU A 405 18.57 9.16 -22.45
N ARG A 406 18.86 8.64 -21.25
CA ARG A 406 19.60 7.37 -21.05
C ARG A 406 18.68 6.19 -20.73
N LYS A 407 17.38 6.41 -20.58
CA LYS A 407 16.41 5.35 -20.36
C LYS A 407 16.22 4.55 -21.64
N LYS A 408 16.67 3.27 -21.65
CA LYS A 408 16.69 2.43 -22.85
C LYS A 408 15.34 1.94 -23.33
N VAL A 409 14.33 1.90 -22.49
CA VAL A 409 13.02 1.34 -22.85
C VAL A 409 11.93 2.24 -22.29
N VAL A 410 11.18 2.82 -23.17
CA VAL A 410 9.89 3.42 -22.81
C VAL A 410 8.87 2.29 -22.83
N THR A 411 8.79 1.52 -21.75
CA THR A 411 7.60 0.70 -21.55
C THR A 411 6.43 1.66 -21.44
N PRO A 412 5.28 1.40 -22.12
CA PRO A 412 4.13 2.29 -22.01
C PRO A 412 3.76 2.39 -20.53
N THR A 413 3.98 3.58 -19.98
CA THR A 413 3.69 3.87 -18.58
C THR A 413 2.18 3.98 -18.43
N ARG A 414 1.60 3.16 -17.56
CA ARG A 414 0.21 3.33 -17.15
C ARG A 414 0.19 4.30 -15.98
N SER A 415 -0.55 5.39 -16.14
CA SER A 415 -0.80 6.32 -15.05
C SER A 415 -1.95 5.80 -14.19
N ILE A 416 -1.85 6.02 -12.88
CA ILE A 416 -2.91 5.74 -11.92
C ILE A 416 -3.23 7.00 -11.13
N SER A 417 -4.52 7.23 -10.91
CA SER A 417 -5.03 8.29 -10.06
C SER A 417 -5.22 7.77 -8.65
N ARG A 418 -4.79 8.54 -7.65
CA ARG A 418 -4.84 8.15 -6.25
C ARG A 418 -5.40 9.25 -5.37
N ALA A 419 -6.11 8.83 -4.33
CA ALA A 419 -6.46 9.69 -3.21
C ALA A 419 -6.29 8.94 -1.89
N VAL A 420 -5.97 9.68 -0.84
CA VAL A 420 -5.91 9.20 0.53
C VAL A 420 -6.84 10.07 1.36
N LEU A 421 -7.73 9.43 2.12
CA LEU A 421 -8.64 10.12 3.02
C LEU A 421 -8.44 9.61 4.44
N ILE A 422 -8.57 10.51 5.40
CA ILE A 422 -8.69 10.17 6.82
C ILE A 422 -10.15 10.42 7.21
N THR A 423 -10.85 9.41 7.70
CA THR A 423 -12.28 9.48 8.03
C THR A 423 -12.54 9.07 9.47
N ASP A 424 -13.62 9.54 10.05
CA ASP A 424 -14.07 9.21 11.41
C ASP A 424 -15.08 8.04 11.45
N ALA A 425 -15.44 7.51 10.29
CA ALA A 425 -16.35 6.38 10.17
C ALA A 425 -15.90 5.39 9.10
N SER A 426 -16.20 4.11 9.32
CA SER A 426 -15.96 3.05 8.33
C SER A 426 -16.97 3.12 7.18
N VAL A 427 -16.52 2.76 5.98
CA VAL A 427 -17.35 2.68 4.75
C VAL A 427 -18.57 1.76 4.94
N LEU A 428 -18.43 0.69 5.70
CA LEU A 428 -19.54 -0.17 6.13
C LEU A 428 -19.39 -0.46 7.63
N PRO A 429 -20.27 0.10 8.49
CA PRO A 429 -20.24 -0.17 9.93
C PRO A 429 -20.29 -1.67 10.23
N ALA A 430 -19.57 -2.10 11.25
CA ALA A 430 -19.54 -3.48 11.72
C ALA A 430 -19.49 -3.50 13.25
N HIS A 431 -19.74 -4.67 13.83
CA HIS A 431 -19.66 -4.86 15.30
C HIS A 431 -18.25 -4.64 15.86
N SER A 432 -17.21 -4.75 15.03
CA SER A 432 -15.81 -4.52 15.40
C SER A 432 -15.23 -3.41 14.55
N ASP A 433 -14.57 -2.44 15.19
CA ASP A 433 -13.85 -1.34 14.53
C ASP A 433 -12.50 -1.79 13.91
N GLN A 434 -12.18 -3.09 14.00
CA GLN A 434 -10.91 -3.65 13.53
C GLN A 434 -11.00 -4.29 12.14
N GLN A 435 -11.90 -3.81 11.29
CA GLN A 435 -12.05 -4.34 9.93
C GLN A 435 -11.06 -3.69 8.98
N VAL A 436 -10.48 -4.50 8.11
CA VAL A 436 -9.72 -4.07 6.93
C VAL A 436 -10.53 -4.46 5.72
N SER A 437 -10.91 -3.47 4.89
CA SER A 437 -11.86 -3.69 3.81
C SER A 437 -11.25 -3.35 2.45
N LEU A 438 -11.53 -4.19 1.45
CA LEU A 438 -11.35 -3.85 0.05
C LEU A 438 -12.73 -3.55 -0.55
N VAL A 439 -12.92 -2.37 -1.09
CA VAL A 439 -14.16 -1.94 -1.73
C VAL A 439 -13.93 -1.74 -3.22
N THR A 440 -14.77 -2.34 -4.05
CA THR A 440 -14.79 -2.07 -5.49
C THR A 440 -15.95 -1.16 -5.82
N VAL A 441 -15.65 -0.03 -6.46
CA VAL A 441 -16.65 0.90 -7.00
C VAL A 441 -16.59 0.78 -8.51
N PRO A 442 -17.60 0.18 -9.15
CA PRO A 442 -17.70 0.12 -10.61
C PRO A 442 -17.77 1.52 -11.23
N PRO A 443 -17.59 1.64 -12.54
CA PRO A 443 -17.71 2.92 -13.23
C PRO A 443 -19.02 3.63 -12.89
N VAL A 444 -18.92 4.88 -12.40
CA VAL A 444 -20.11 5.68 -12.02
C VAL A 444 -20.80 6.31 -13.25
N ALA A 445 -20.10 6.37 -14.37
CA ALA A 445 -20.57 6.87 -15.66
C ALA A 445 -19.84 6.16 -16.80
N ALA A 446 -20.35 6.28 -18.02
CA ALA A 446 -19.69 5.74 -19.20
C ALA A 446 -18.28 6.35 -19.36
N GLY A 447 -17.26 5.50 -19.49
CA GLY A 447 -15.86 5.93 -19.61
C GLY A 447 -15.17 6.26 -18.28
N ALA A 448 -15.88 6.24 -17.15
CA ALA A 448 -15.24 6.40 -15.84
C ALA A 448 -14.45 5.13 -15.45
N PRO A 449 -13.35 5.27 -14.72
CA PRO A 449 -12.57 4.12 -14.30
C PRO A 449 -13.23 3.37 -13.13
N VAL A 450 -12.92 2.08 -13.00
CA VAL A 450 -13.21 1.30 -11.78
C VAL A 450 -12.32 1.81 -10.66
N VAL A 451 -12.91 2.21 -9.53
CA VAL A 451 -12.13 2.66 -8.35
C VAL A 451 -12.02 1.51 -7.35
N LYS A 452 -10.80 1.21 -6.95
CA LYS A 452 -10.50 0.31 -5.83
C LYS A 452 -10.21 1.14 -4.59
N MET A 453 -10.82 0.77 -3.49
CA MET A 453 -10.68 1.46 -2.23
C MET A 453 -10.21 0.46 -1.16
N VAL A 454 -9.15 0.80 -0.44
CA VAL A 454 -8.65 0.03 0.69
C VAL A 454 -8.88 0.86 1.95
N GLU A 455 -9.73 0.35 2.84
CA GLU A 455 -9.99 0.95 4.14
C GLU A 455 -9.19 0.21 5.20
N LEU A 456 -8.38 0.97 5.93
CA LEU A 456 -7.50 0.51 7.00
C LEU A 456 -7.97 1.08 8.34
N CYS A 457 -7.93 0.27 9.37
CA CYS A 457 -8.26 0.67 10.74
C CYS A 457 -7.01 0.74 11.62
N SER A 458 -7.17 1.23 12.84
CA SER A 458 -6.05 1.39 13.80
C SER A 458 -5.29 0.09 14.11
N SER A 459 -5.93 -1.08 13.95
CA SER A 459 -5.25 -2.36 14.18
C SER A 459 -4.17 -2.69 13.14
N THR A 460 -4.11 -1.97 12.02
CA THR A 460 -3.03 -2.05 11.05
C THR A 460 -1.87 -1.11 11.37
N MET A 461 -1.97 -0.35 12.46
CA MET A 461 -1.00 0.68 12.89
C MET A 461 -0.76 1.75 11.83
N THR A 462 -1.76 2.01 10.95
CA THR A 462 -1.67 3.03 9.91
C THR A 462 -2.41 4.30 10.25
N CYS A 463 -3.31 4.26 11.24
CA CYS A 463 -4.07 5.41 11.75
C CYS A 463 -4.34 5.30 13.24
N ILE A 464 -4.81 6.38 13.86
CA ILE A 464 -5.15 6.42 15.28
C ILE A 464 -6.51 5.76 15.55
N PRO A 465 -6.77 5.24 16.76
CA PRO A 465 -8.09 4.74 17.14
C PRO A 465 -9.18 5.79 16.93
N GLY A 466 -10.33 5.35 16.42
CA GLY A 466 -11.46 6.22 16.09
C GLY A 466 -11.36 6.86 14.70
N THR A 467 -10.29 6.58 13.95
CA THR A 467 -10.16 7.01 12.56
C THR A 467 -9.91 5.82 11.62
N TYR A 468 -10.17 6.04 10.35
CA TYR A 468 -9.89 5.10 9.27
C TYR A 468 -9.06 5.80 8.20
N LEU A 469 -8.12 5.07 7.62
CA LEU A 469 -7.33 5.52 6.49
C LEU A 469 -7.84 4.84 5.22
N VAL A 470 -8.31 5.64 4.28
CA VAL A 470 -8.94 5.13 3.06
C VAL A 470 -8.09 5.52 1.85
N HIS A 471 -7.59 4.52 1.13
CA HIS A 471 -6.82 4.69 -0.09
C HIS A 471 -7.69 4.38 -1.30
N LEU A 472 -7.90 5.34 -2.18
CA LEU A 472 -8.57 5.15 -3.47
C LEU A 472 -7.54 5.05 -4.58
N THR A 473 -7.77 4.17 -5.52
CA THR A 473 -6.89 3.97 -6.69
C THR A 473 -7.73 3.58 -7.90
N CYS A 474 -7.44 4.19 -9.04
CA CYS A 474 -7.99 3.78 -10.33
C CYS A 474 -6.95 3.97 -11.45
N GLN A 475 -7.21 3.39 -12.61
CA GLN A 475 -6.46 3.74 -13.82
C GLN A 475 -6.77 5.19 -14.17
N SER A 476 -5.73 5.98 -14.46
CA SER A 476 -5.91 7.38 -14.82
C SER A 476 -6.51 7.49 -16.23
N VAL A 477 -7.57 8.27 -16.32
CA VAL A 477 -8.22 8.67 -17.58
C VAL A 477 -8.10 10.18 -17.77
N GLY A 478 -8.22 10.93 -16.69
CA GLY A 478 -8.02 12.37 -16.58
C GLY A 478 -7.00 12.71 -15.50
N SER A 479 -7.22 13.80 -14.78
CA SER A 479 -6.48 14.10 -13.55
C SER A 479 -7.01 13.27 -12.38
N ALA A 480 -6.19 13.08 -11.33
CA ALA A 480 -6.61 12.35 -10.14
C ALA A 480 -7.86 12.97 -9.47
N TYR A 481 -8.02 14.28 -9.57
CA TYR A 481 -9.22 14.96 -9.10
C TYR A 481 -10.45 14.56 -9.91
N GLU A 482 -10.38 14.63 -11.24
CA GLU A 482 -11.50 14.28 -12.14
C GLU A 482 -11.90 12.81 -12.02
N ASP A 483 -10.92 11.91 -11.94
CA ASP A 483 -11.17 10.47 -11.86
C ASP A 483 -11.81 10.04 -10.52
N LEU A 484 -11.46 10.68 -9.42
CA LEU A 484 -11.83 10.21 -8.07
C LEU A 484 -12.89 11.06 -7.38
N SER A 485 -13.07 12.36 -7.75
CA SER A 485 -14.09 13.22 -7.15
C SER A 485 -15.49 12.65 -7.23
N PRO A 486 -15.95 12.05 -8.35
CA PRO A 486 -17.30 11.49 -8.42
C PRO A 486 -17.57 10.40 -7.40
N VAL A 487 -16.55 9.61 -7.04
CA VAL A 487 -16.65 8.57 -6.02
C VAL A 487 -16.57 9.18 -4.62
N VAL A 488 -15.65 10.14 -4.41
CA VAL A 488 -15.47 10.79 -3.10
C VAL A 488 -16.72 11.55 -2.68
N THR A 489 -17.26 12.42 -3.55
CA THR A 489 -18.46 13.22 -3.25
C THR A 489 -19.71 12.36 -3.06
N ARG A 490 -19.76 11.20 -3.71
CA ARG A 490 -20.88 10.26 -3.59
C ARG A 490 -20.84 9.44 -2.30
N MET A 491 -19.64 9.02 -1.86
CA MET A 491 -19.48 8.11 -0.73
C MET A 491 -19.18 8.80 0.59
N PHE A 492 -18.58 9.99 0.55
CA PHE A 492 -18.14 10.71 1.72
C PHE A 492 -18.83 12.08 1.83
N ASN A 493 -19.01 12.55 3.05
CA ASN A 493 -19.50 13.90 3.29
C ASN A 493 -18.36 14.90 3.01
N THR A 494 -18.47 15.62 1.90
CA THR A 494 -17.60 16.73 1.56
C THR A 494 -18.46 17.99 1.43
N PRO A 495 -17.90 19.21 1.53
CA PRO A 495 -18.66 20.44 1.27
C PRO A 495 -19.35 20.41 -0.09
N GLU A 496 -18.69 19.86 -1.10
CA GLU A 496 -19.20 19.71 -2.46
C GLU A 496 -20.38 18.72 -2.58
N SER A 497 -20.53 17.80 -1.62
CA SER A 497 -21.63 16.82 -1.61
C SER A 497 -22.98 17.44 -1.24
N HIS A 498 -22.99 18.65 -0.68
CA HIS A 498 -24.23 19.36 -0.31
C HIS A 498 -24.87 20.11 -1.48
N ASP A 499 -24.10 20.49 -2.49
CA ASP A 499 -24.57 21.26 -3.65
C ASP A 499 -25.15 20.37 -4.77
N GLN A 500 -24.88 19.06 -4.74
CA GLN A 500 -25.34 18.09 -5.73
C GLN A 500 -26.45 17.18 -5.19
N VAL A 501 -27.60 17.75 -4.78
CA VAL A 501 -28.77 16.97 -4.44
C VAL A 501 -29.49 16.57 -5.75
N SER A 502 -29.09 15.48 -6.35
CA SER A 502 -29.96 14.76 -7.30
C SER A 502 -30.93 13.90 -6.47
N PRO A 503 -32.27 14.06 -6.59
CA PRO A 503 -33.24 13.41 -5.71
C PRO A 503 -33.29 11.89 -5.76
N ASP A 504 -32.68 11.26 -6.77
CA ASP A 504 -32.92 9.85 -7.10
C ASP A 504 -31.81 8.87 -6.71
N LEU A 505 -30.75 9.33 -6.02
CA LEU A 505 -29.62 8.48 -5.62
C LEU A 505 -29.22 8.68 -4.16
N VAL A 506 -30.14 8.32 -3.28
CA VAL A 506 -29.84 8.20 -1.84
C VAL A 506 -29.21 6.84 -1.62
N PHE A 507 -27.89 6.80 -1.36
CA PHE A 507 -27.29 5.69 -0.62
C PHE A 507 -28.03 5.59 0.70
N GLY A 508 -28.68 4.47 0.98
CA GLY A 508 -29.60 4.28 2.10
C GLY A 508 -29.17 5.04 3.33
N ASN A 509 -29.88 6.08 3.65
CA ASN A 509 -29.90 7.03 4.76
C ASN A 509 -28.66 7.28 5.64
N GLN A 510 -27.48 6.76 5.29
CA GLN A 510 -26.23 6.99 6.02
C GLN A 510 -25.12 7.42 5.07
N ARG A 511 -25.07 8.72 4.75
CA ARG A 511 -23.82 9.30 4.27
C ARG A 511 -22.80 9.17 5.40
N LEU A 512 -21.62 8.64 5.08
CA LEU A 512 -20.52 8.57 6.03
C LEU A 512 -20.20 9.99 6.50
N SER A 513 -20.37 10.24 7.79
CA SER A 513 -20.02 11.53 8.39
C SER A 513 -18.50 11.64 8.34
N THR A 514 -18.00 12.49 7.49
CA THR A 514 -16.57 12.81 7.41
C THR A 514 -16.37 14.20 7.97
N SER A 515 -16.08 14.27 9.24
CA SER A 515 -15.54 15.49 9.84
C SER A 515 -14.02 15.32 9.88
N GLY A 516 -13.34 16.03 9.03
CA GLY A 516 -11.88 15.99 8.91
C GLY A 516 -11.38 15.07 7.78
N VAL A 517 -11.73 15.37 6.53
CA VAL A 517 -11.12 14.70 5.38
C VAL A 517 -9.90 15.48 4.96
N LEU A 518 -8.74 14.88 5.12
CA LEU A 518 -7.58 15.26 4.35
C LEU A 518 -7.59 14.41 3.09
N ARG A 519 -7.83 15.03 1.94
CA ARG A 519 -7.72 14.39 0.65
C ARG A 519 -6.37 14.75 0.04
N ILE A 520 -5.57 13.74 -0.22
CA ILE A 520 -4.34 13.88 -1.01
C ILE A 520 -4.59 13.14 -2.31
N SER A 521 -4.63 13.84 -3.42
CA SER A 521 -4.77 13.25 -4.75
C SER A 521 -3.51 13.53 -5.56
N GLY A 522 -3.09 12.57 -6.34
CA GLY A 522 -1.93 12.70 -7.22
C GLY A 522 -1.95 11.62 -8.30
N ASP A 523 -1.34 11.95 -9.44
CA ASP A 523 -1.13 11.02 -10.54
C ASP A 523 0.19 10.28 -10.30
N LEU A 524 0.15 8.96 -10.31
CA LEU A 524 1.33 8.12 -10.17
C LEU A 524 1.60 7.41 -11.49
N VAL A 525 2.79 7.63 -12.04
CA VAL A 525 3.29 6.84 -13.17
C VAL A 525 3.85 5.54 -12.62
N GLN A 526 3.19 4.43 -12.91
CA GLN A 526 3.68 3.11 -12.52
C GLN A 526 4.59 2.56 -13.62
N CYS A 527 5.91 2.61 -13.40
CA CYS A 527 6.83 1.76 -14.15
C CYS A 527 6.64 0.33 -13.65
N SER A 528 6.14 -0.55 -14.52
CA SER A 528 6.05 -1.98 -14.21
C SER A 528 7.45 -2.60 -14.21
N PRO A 529 8.00 -3.03 -13.08
CA PRO A 529 8.99 -4.09 -13.15
C PRO A 529 8.26 -5.36 -13.59
N SER A 530 8.82 -6.08 -14.54
CA SER A 530 8.30 -7.34 -15.09
C SER A 530 8.14 -8.48 -14.08
N ILE A 531 8.19 -8.20 -12.79
CA ILE A 531 8.13 -9.15 -11.67
C ILE A 531 6.73 -9.25 -11.05
N CYS A 532 5.84 -8.29 -11.31
CA CYS A 532 4.44 -8.37 -10.86
C CYS A 532 3.53 -8.53 -12.07
N PRO A 533 2.78 -9.63 -12.18
CA PRO A 533 1.75 -9.74 -13.20
C PRO A 533 0.69 -8.63 -13.00
N PRO A 534 -0.01 -8.21 -14.07
CA PRO A 534 -0.97 -7.09 -14.03
C PRO A 534 -2.15 -7.27 -13.07
N SER A 535 -2.26 -8.41 -12.40
CA SER A 535 -3.30 -8.73 -11.41
C SER A 535 -2.91 -8.43 -9.96
N SER A 536 -1.73 -7.90 -9.68
CA SER A 536 -1.37 -7.47 -8.32
C SER A 536 -1.76 -6.01 -8.11
N PHE A 537 -2.91 -5.82 -7.47
CA PHE A 537 -3.37 -4.55 -6.93
C PHE A 537 -2.64 -4.18 -5.65
#